data_b927fc6a61a7f65b656ec8d6f91229ed
#
_entry.id   b927fc6a61a7f65b656ec8d6f91229ed
#
_cell.length_a   1.000
_cell.length_b   1.000
_cell.length_c   1.000
_cell.angle_alpha   90.00
_cell.angle_beta   90.00
_cell.angle_gamma   90.00
#
_symmetry.space_group_name_H-M   'P 1'
#
loop_
_entity.id
_entity.type
_entity.pdbx_description
1 polymer ?
#
loop_
_entity_poly.entity_id
_entity_poly.type
_entity_poly.pdbx_seq_one_letter_code
_entity_poly.pdbx_strand_id
1 'polypeptide(L)'
;VVLFWNKIWPFYSKKNLRSRKGGIVKSAKDPAVGNVALSMDAFWMWVKIVVACIPAVIYGLLFDDMVSAAFEKEIEESGVTVQVIVVAVMLVLVGILFIVIENWNKNRVPTTTTLSQLTYRDALIIGFCQLVAAALPGTSRSGATILGAIMIGISRTVAAEFTFFLAIPVMFGASLLKVVKFGLDFSGMEMACLLTGTVVSFIVSVFVLRF
;
A
#
# COMPACT_ATOMS: atom_id res chain seq x y z
N VAL A 1 0.53 0.53 11.17
CA VAL A 1 -0.80 0.96 11.64
C VAL A 1 -0.68 1.61 13.02
N VAL A 2 -0.14 0.92 14.03
CA VAL A 2 -0.07 1.41 15.43
C VAL A 2 0.62 2.77 15.55
N LEU A 3 1.78 2.97 14.90
CA LEU A 3 2.55 4.22 14.96
C LEU A 3 1.87 5.39 14.23
N PHE A 4 1.08 5.10 13.20
CA PHE A 4 0.37 6.11 12.41
C PHE A 4 -1.13 6.20 12.75
N TRP A 5 -1.59 5.49 13.79
CA TRP A 5 -2.99 5.44 14.20
C TRP A 5 -3.66 6.81 14.27
N ASN A 6 -2.96 7.77 14.80
CA ASN A 6 -3.47 9.13 14.95
C ASN A 6 -3.67 9.90 13.63
N LYS A 7 -2.99 9.48 12.55
CA LYS A 7 -3.16 10.05 11.20
C LYS A 7 -4.23 9.32 10.40
N ILE A 8 -4.42 8.03 10.68
CA ILE A 8 -5.30 7.13 9.91
C ILE A 8 -6.72 7.14 10.47
N TRP A 9 -6.86 7.26 11.81
CA TRP A 9 -8.14 7.13 12.48
C TRP A 9 -9.02 8.35 12.24
N PRO A 10 -10.19 8.18 11.57
CA PRO A 10 -11.05 9.30 11.19
C PRO A 10 -11.81 9.90 12.37
N PHE A 11 -11.97 9.16 13.47
CA PHE A 11 -12.73 9.62 14.63
C PHE A 11 -11.82 10.34 15.63
N TYR A 12 -12.28 11.47 16.18
CA TYR A 12 -11.56 12.17 17.21
C TYR A 12 -12.52 12.82 18.25
N SER A 13 -12.02 13.04 19.46
CA SER A 13 -12.80 13.76 20.47
C SER A 13 -12.64 15.27 20.31
N LYS A 14 -13.77 16.01 20.29
CA LYS A 14 -13.77 17.48 20.23
C LYS A 14 -13.01 18.17 21.36
N LYS A 15 -12.82 17.49 22.51
CA LYS A 15 -12.03 18.00 23.64
C LYS A 15 -10.54 18.21 23.28
N ASN A 16 -10.02 17.52 22.28
CA ASN A 16 -8.59 17.53 21.91
C ASN A 16 -8.25 18.43 20.71
N LEU A 17 -9.12 19.35 20.34
CA LEU A 17 -8.90 20.27 19.20
C LEU A 17 -7.66 21.17 19.35
N ARG A 18 -7.16 21.39 20.58
CA ARG A 18 -6.07 22.33 20.88
C ARG A 18 -4.65 21.76 20.79
N SER A 19 -4.46 20.45 20.59
CA SER A 19 -3.15 19.81 20.87
C SER A 19 -2.44 19.10 19.72
N ARG A 20 -2.63 19.43 18.44
CA ARG A 20 -1.79 18.76 17.42
C ARG A 20 -1.40 19.64 16.23
N LYS A 21 -0.13 20.09 16.24
CA LYS A 21 0.63 20.51 15.05
C LYS A 21 0.99 19.24 14.26
N GLY A 22 0.61 19.18 12.97
CA GLY A 22 1.09 18.18 12.01
C GLY A 22 0.24 16.93 11.83
N GLY A 23 -1.07 17.04 11.63
CA GLY A 23 -1.98 15.94 11.31
C GLY A 23 -3.09 16.38 10.36
N ILE A 24 -3.99 15.45 10.00
CA ILE A 24 -5.24 15.72 9.29
C ILE A 24 -5.95 16.90 9.97
N VAL A 25 -6.35 17.90 9.17
CA VAL A 25 -7.00 19.11 9.67
C VAL A 25 -8.31 18.72 10.37
N LYS A 26 -8.40 19.04 11.65
CA LYS A 26 -9.60 18.81 12.46
C LYS A 26 -10.40 20.09 12.50
N SER A 27 -11.62 20.07 11.99
CA SER A 27 -12.49 21.24 11.92
C SER A 27 -13.60 21.18 12.97
N ALA A 28 -13.98 22.33 13.50
CA ALA A 28 -15.15 22.45 14.34
C ALA A 28 -16.47 22.18 13.58
N LYS A 29 -16.41 22.24 12.22
CA LYS A 29 -17.54 21.96 11.32
C LYS A 29 -17.70 20.47 10.97
N ASP A 30 -16.76 19.61 11.37
CA ASP A 30 -16.86 18.19 11.10
C ASP A 30 -18.10 17.57 11.76
N PRO A 31 -18.81 16.65 11.06
CA PRO A 31 -19.97 15.98 11.61
C PRO A 31 -19.60 15.22 12.88
N ALA A 32 -20.39 15.36 13.91
CA ALA A 32 -20.13 14.76 15.21
C ALA A 32 -21.39 14.20 15.85
N VAL A 33 -21.23 13.09 16.57
CA VAL A 33 -22.24 12.51 17.44
C VAL A 33 -21.71 12.59 18.87
N GLY A 34 -22.27 13.47 19.68
CA GLY A 34 -21.80 13.73 21.04
C GLY A 34 -20.40 14.37 21.05
N ASN A 35 -19.46 13.75 21.76
CA ASN A 35 -18.06 14.21 21.90
C ASN A 35 -17.13 13.67 20.81
N VAL A 36 -17.60 12.80 19.92
CA VAL A 36 -16.82 12.18 18.85
C VAL A 36 -17.14 12.86 17.53
N ALA A 37 -16.13 13.36 16.83
CA ALA A 37 -16.25 13.95 15.51
C ALA A 37 -15.52 13.10 14.47
N LEU A 38 -16.05 13.08 13.24
CA LEU A 38 -15.46 12.43 12.09
C LEU A 38 -14.67 13.48 11.29
N SER A 39 -13.37 13.30 11.12
CA SER A 39 -12.60 14.16 10.24
C SER A 39 -12.92 13.83 8.78
N MET A 40 -13.54 14.79 8.08
CA MET A 40 -13.93 14.61 6.66
C MET A 40 -12.71 14.35 5.77
N ASP A 41 -11.58 14.99 6.05
CA ASP A 41 -10.34 14.76 5.28
C ASP A 41 -9.83 13.32 5.39
N ALA A 42 -9.88 12.72 6.59
CA ALA A 42 -9.51 11.32 6.78
C ALA A 42 -10.52 10.39 6.09
N PHE A 43 -11.79 10.68 6.17
CA PHE A 43 -12.83 9.90 5.49
C PHE A 43 -12.63 9.89 3.97
N TRP A 44 -12.46 11.06 3.35
CA TRP A 44 -12.21 11.15 1.91
C TRP A 44 -10.88 10.53 1.50
N MET A 45 -9.86 10.55 2.35
CA MET A 45 -8.61 9.82 2.13
C MET A 45 -8.87 8.31 2.04
N TRP A 46 -9.67 7.75 2.96
CA TRP A 46 -10.02 6.33 2.92
C TRP A 46 -10.82 5.96 1.67
N VAL A 47 -11.74 6.80 1.23
CA VAL A 47 -12.48 6.59 -0.03
C VAL A 47 -11.50 6.54 -1.22
N LYS A 48 -10.52 7.44 -1.30
CA LYS A 48 -9.49 7.43 -2.34
C LYS A 48 -8.64 6.16 -2.29
N ILE A 49 -8.31 5.65 -1.10
CA ILE A 49 -7.59 4.39 -0.92
C ILE A 49 -8.42 3.22 -1.45
N VAL A 50 -9.72 3.16 -1.13
CA VAL A 50 -10.62 2.12 -1.67
C VAL A 50 -10.68 2.18 -3.19
N VAL A 51 -10.78 3.37 -3.78
CA VAL A 51 -10.74 3.55 -5.24
C VAL A 51 -9.42 3.06 -5.84
N ALA A 52 -8.29 3.33 -5.20
CA ALA A 52 -6.99 2.84 -5.64
C ALA A 52 -6.83 1.31 -5.49
N CYS A 53 -7.60 0.67 -4.60
CA CYS A 53 -7.61 -0.79 -4.46
C CYS A 53 -8.37 -1.50 -5.58
N ILE A 54 -9.33 -0.83 -6.24
CA ILE A 54 -10.21 -1.47 -7.24
C ILE A 54 -9.44 -2.23 -8.33
N PRO A 55 -8.44 -1.63 -9.01
CA PRO A 55 -7.67 -2.36 -10.03
C PRO A 55 -6.99 -3.62 -9.50
N ALA A 56 -6.41 -3.53 -8.31
CA ALA A 56 -5.71 -4.65 -7.68
C ALA A 56 -6.67 -5.78 -7.24
N VAL A 57 -7.88 -5.43 -6.76
CA VAL A 57 -8.92 -6.41 -6.40
C VAL A 57 -9.42 -7.13 -7.64
N ILE A 58 -9.70 -6.42 -8.73
CA ILE A 58 -10.13 -7.01 -9.99
C ILE A 58 -9.06 -7.98 -10.51
N TYR A 59 -7.79 -7.58 -10.47
CA TYR A 59 -6.68 -8.43 -10.89
C TYR A 59 -6.58 -9.68 -9.99
N GLY A 60 -6.57 -9.53 -8.67
CA GLY A 60 -6.42 -10.65 -7.73
C GLY A 60 -7.58 -11.65 -7.78
N LEU A 61 -8.80 -11.22 -8.15
CA LEU A 61 -9.94 -12.12 -8.26
C LEU A 61 -10.04 -12.84 -9.62
N LEU A 62 -9.60 -12.19 -10.70
CA LEU A 62 -9.80 -12.68 -12.06
C LEU A 62 -8.55 -13.30 -12.68
N PHE A 63 -7.37 -12.81 -12.34
CA PHE A 63 -6.13 -13.12 -13.04
C PHE A 63 -5.05 -13.77 -12.18
N ASP A 64 -5.14 -13.69 -10.84
CA ASP A 64 -4.10 -14.21 -9.95
C ASP A 64 -3.83 -15.71 -10.17
N ASP A 65 -4.89 -16.52 -10.26
CA ASP A 65 -4.77 -17.96 -10.47
C ASP A 65 -4.20 -18.30 -11.85
N MET A 66 -4.58 -17.55 -12.89
CA MET A 66 -4.10 -17.76 -14.25
C MET A 66 -2.61 -17.40 -14.37
N VAL A 67 -2.21 -16.29 -13.79
CA VAL A 67 -0.82 -15.82 -13.83
C VAL A 67 0.06 -16.70 -12.97
N SER A 68 -0.39 -17.09 -11.78
CA SER A 68 0.34 -18.04 -10.91
C SER A 68 0.56 -19.39 -11.59
N ALA A 69 -0.49 -19.95 -12.22
CA ALA A 69 -0.39 -21.20 -12.95
C ALA A 69 0.57 -21.11 -14.17
N ALA A 70 0.58 -19.98 -14.89
CA ALA A 70 1.51 -19.74 -15.98
C ALA A 70 2.96 -19.70 -15.49
N PHE A 71 3.22 -19.02 -14.37
CA PHE A 71 4.56 -18.99 -13.77
C PHE A 71 5.00 -20.35 -13.22
N GLU A 72 4.10 -21.12 -12.58
CA GLU A 72 4.41 -22.46 -12.08
C GLU A 72 4.78 -23.41 -13.23
N LYS A 73 4.04 -23.37 -14.34
CA LYS A 73 4.33 -24.17 -15.52
C LYS A 73 5.69 -23.80 -16.12
N GLU A 74 6.02 -22.50 -16.21
CA GLU A 74 7.31 -22.04 -16.72
C GLU A 74 8.48 -22.44 -15.81
N ILE A 75 8.26 -22.56 -14.50
CA ILE A 75 9.23 -23.06 -13.53
C ILE A 75 9.46 -24.57 -13.74
N GLU A 76 8.43 -25.36 -13.98
CA GLU A 76 8.57 -26.80 -14.25
C GLU A 76 9.34 -27.07 -15.54
N GLU A 77 9.08 -26.28 -16.60
CA GLU A 77 9.76 -26.46 -17.90
C GLU A 77 11.19 -25.89 -17.93
N SER A 78 11.43 -24.75 -17.30
CA SER A 78 12.69 -23.99 -17.43
C SER A 78 13.58 -24.03 -16.17
N GLY A 79 13.07 -24.55 -15.07
CA GLY A 79 13.75 -24.64 -13.77
C GLY A 79 13.79 -23.31 -13.01
N VAL A 80 14.13 -23.42 -11.72
CA VAL A 80 14.22 -22.29 -10.77
C VAL A 80 15.13 -21.15 -11.24
N THR A 81 16.14 -21.45 -12.09
CA THR A 81 17.13 -20.49 -12.58
C THR A 81 16.50 -19.36 -13.40
N VAL A 82 15.52 -19.67 -14.25
CA VAL A 82 14.86 -18.66 -15.10
C VAL A 82 14.04 -17.69 -14.26
N GLN A 83 13.31 -18.18 -13.26
CA GLN A 83 12.56 -17.33 -12.36
C GLN A 83 13.47 -16.34 -11.60
N VAL A 84 14.61 -16.83 -11.09
CA VAL A 84 15.59 -15.97 -10.40
C VAL A 84 16.12 -14.89 -11.33
N ILE A 85 16.41 -15.23 -12.59
CA ILE A 85 16.88 -14.28 -13.59
C ILE A 85 15.81 -13.22 -13.89
N VAL A 86 14.54 -13.65 -14.09
CA VAL A 86 13.42 -12.72 -14.35
C VAL A 86 13.26 -11.74 -13.20
N VAL A 87 13.23 -12.22 -11.96
CA VAL A 87 13.14 -11.37 -10.77
C VAL A 87 14.33 -10.41 -10.67
N ALA A 88 15.55 -10.88 -10.92
CA ALA A 88 16.75 -10.05 -10.88
C ALA A 88 16.71 -8.95 -11.95
N VAL A 89 16.34 -9.29 -13.18
CA VAL A 89 16.18 -8.32 -14.29
C VAL A 89 15.12 -7.28 -13.95
N MET A 90 13.96 -7.70 -13.41
CA MET A 90 12.89 -6.78 -13.01
C MET A 90 13.32 -5.82 -11.89
N LEU A 91 14.08 -6.31 -10.91
CA LEU A 91 14.66 -5.46 -9.85
C LEU A 91 15.60 -4.40 -10.42
N VAL A 92 16.48 -4.79 -11.35
CA VAL A 92 17.41 -3.86 -12.02
C VAL A 92 16.64 -2.83 -12.85
N LEU A 93 15.64 -3.25 -13.64
CA LEU A 93 14.82 -2.35 -14.45
C LEU A 93 14.08 -1.34 -13.58
N VAL A 94 13.45 -1.79 -12.51
CA VAL A 94 12.74 -0.91 -11.56
C VAL A 94 13.74 0.05 -10.90
N GLY A 95 14.92 -0.41 -10.52
CA GLY A 95 15.98 0.44 -9.98
C GLY A 95 16.43 1.53 -10.95
N ILE A 96 16.64 1.18 -12.23
CA ILE A 96 16.95 2.15 -13.30
C ILE A 96 15.82 3.15 -13.48
N LEU A 97 14.56 2.68 -13.53
CA LEU A 97 13.38 3.55 -13.63
C LEU A 97 13.30 4.54 -12.46
N PHE A 98 13.64 4.11 -11.24
CA PHE A 98 13.73 5.01 -10.09
C PHE A 98 14.72 6.14 -10.34
N ILE A 99 15.94 5.82 -10.77
CA ILE A 99 16.99 6.82 -11.03
C ILE A 99 16.57 7.77 -12.14
N VAL A 100 15.99 7.26 -13.24
CA VAL A 100 15.55 8.07 -14.38
C VAL A 100 14.42 9.03 -13.97
N ILE A 101 13.38 8.51 -13.32
CA ILE A 101 12.22 9.32 -12.90
C ILE A 101 12.61 10.33 -11.83
N GLU A 102 13.46 9.93 -10.88
CA GLU A 102 14.01 10.79 -9.85
C GLU A 102 14.79 11.97 -10.46
N ASN A 103 15.66 11.68 -11.42
CA ASN A 103 16.46 12.72 -12.11
C ASN A 103 15.59 13.63 -12.98
N TRP A 104 14.60 13.06 -13.69
CA TRP A 104 13.64 13.82 -14.49
C TRP A 104 12.78 14.76 -13.63
N ASN A 105 12.43 14.32 -12.42
CA ASN A 105 11.57 15.08 -11.53
C ASN A 105 12.32 16.04 -10.58
N LYS A 106 13.66 16.00 -10.59
CA LYS A 106 14.52 16.77 -9.67
C LYS A 106 14.24 18.27 -9.70
N ASN A 107 13.93 18.82 -10.88
CA ASN A 107 13.69 20.25 -11.09
C ASN A 107 12.20 20.63 -11.18
N ARG A 108 11.29 19.66 -10.98
CA ARG A 108 9.85 19.90 -11.03
C ARG A 108 9.32 20.28 -9.65
N VAL A 109 8.48 21.30 -9.61
CA VAL A 109 7.76 21.66 -8.39
C VAL A 109 6.53 20.74 -8.28
N PRO A 110 6.37 19.99 -7.18
CA PRO A 110 5.21 19.13 -7.00
C PRO A 110 3.91 19.93 -6.98
N THR A 111 2.91 19.46 -7.70
CA THR A 111 1.57 20.07 -7.72
C THR A 111 0.75 19.67 -6.49
N THR A 112 0.98 18.47 -5.97
CA THR A 112 0.28 17.91 -4.81
C THR A 112 1.25 17.73 -3.65
N THR A 113 1.11 18.56 -2.63
CA THR A 113 1.99 18.57 -1.44
C THR A 113 1.32 18.08 -0.16
N THR A 114 0.01 17.82 -0.20
CA THR A 114 -0.77 17.31 0.94
C THR A 114 -1.70 16.17 0.51
N LEU A 115 -2.00 15.25 1.41
CA LEU A 115 -2.92 14.13 1.16
C LEU A 115 -4.34 14.59 0.80
N SER A 116 -4.77 15.73 1.32
CA SER A 116 -6.11 16.29 1.03
C SER A 116 -6.25 16.75 -0.42
N GLN A 117 -5.16 17.23 -1.04
CA GLN A 117 -5.14 17.69 -2.45
C GLN A 117 -5.17 16.54 -3.45
N LEU A 118 -4.88 15.31 -3.02
CA LEU A 118 -4.86 14.13 -3.87
C LEU A 118 -6.27 13.91 -4.47
N THR A 119 -6.35 13.73 -5.78
CA THR A 119 -7.62 13.53 -6.49
C THR A 119 -7.97 12.05 -6.63
N TYR A 120 -9.21 11.73 -6.99
CA TYR A 120 -9.62 10.36 -7.30
C TYR A 120 -8.91 9.82 -8.55
N ARG A 121 -8.61 10.69 -9.52
CA ARG A 121 -7.83 10.34 -10.70
C ARG A 121 -6.42 9.91 -10.32
N ASP A 122 -5.76 10.65 -9.42
CA ASP A 122 -4.43 10.31 -8.92
C ASP A 122 -4.44 8.96 -8.20
N ALA A 123 -5.45 8.73 -7.35
CA ALA A 123 -5.63 7.46 -6.65
C ALA A 123 -5.80 6.28 -7.61
N LEU A 124 -6.59 6.44 -8.69
CA LEU A 124 -6.73 5.42 -9.72
C LEU A 124 -5.42 5.15 -10.47
N ILE A 125 -4.68 6.18 -10.85
CA ILE A 125 -3.38 6.03 -11.54
C ILE A 125 -2.40 5.26 -10.64
N ILE A 126 -2.33 5.61 -9.36
CA ILE A 126 -1.50 4.88 -8.39
C ILE A 126 -1.96 3.41 -8.27
N GLY A 127 -3.28 3.17 -8.26
CA GLY A 127 -3.86 1.84 -8.27
C GLY A 127 -3.48 1.01 -9.51
N PHE A 128 -3.45 1.62 -10.68
CA PHE A 128 -2.95 0.96 -11.91
C PHE A 128 -1.45 0.67 -11.84
N CYS A 129 -0.63 1.58 -11.30
CA CYS A 129 0.80 1.29 -11.07
C CYS A 129 1.01 0.12 -10.11
N GLN A 130 0.15 -0.01 -9.09
CA GLN A 130 0.15 -1.17 -8.20
C GLN A 130 -0.20 -2.47 -8.93
N LEU A 131 -1.15 -2.44 -9.87
CA LEU A 131 -1.53 -3.59 -10.68
C LEU A 131 -0.36 -4.08 -11.54
N VAL A 132 0.40 -3.17 -12.18
CA VAL A 132 1.62 -3.52 -12.93
C VAL A 132 2.62 -4.25 -12.01
N ALA A 133 2.79 -3.78 -10.78
CA ALA A 133 3.67 -4.43 -9.81
C ALA A 133 3.14 -5.79 -9.32
N ALA A 134 1.84 -5.99 -9.30
CA ALA A 134 1.24 -7.28 -8.94
C ALA A 134 1.39 -8.31 -10.07
N ALA A 135 1.33 -7.86 -11.33
CA ALA A 135 1.43 -8.72 -12.51
C ALA A 135 2.87 -9.17 -12.80
N LEU A 136 3.88 -8.40 -12.41
CA LEU A 136 5.29 -8.66 -12.75
C LEU A 136 6.08 -9.08 -11.50
N PRO A 137 6.55 -10.33 -11.43
CA PRO A 137 7.33 -10.82 -10.29
C PRO A 137 8.64 -10.05 -10.15
N GLY A 138 9.03 -9.75 -8.90
CA GLY A 138 10.22 -8.94 -8.62
C GLY A 138 10.02 -7.43 -8.65
N THR A 139 8.88 -6.95 -9.18
CA THR A 139 8.56 -5.52 -9.16
C THR A 139 8.12 -5.12 -7.74
N SER A 140 8.83 -4.18 -7.14
CA SER A 140 8.46 -3.65 -5.84
C SER A 140 7.12 -2.90 -5.92
N ARG A 141 6.08 -3.39 -5.20
CA ARG A 141 4.76 -2.76 -5.17
C ARG A 141 4.84 -1.30 -4.71
N SER A 142 5.51 -1.05 -3.59
CA SER A 142 5.72 0.31 -3.07
C SER A 142 6.55 1.16 -4.04
N GLY A 143 7.54 0.55 -4.70
CA GLY A 143 8.33 1.21 -5.72
C GLY A 143 7.47 1.71 -6.88
N ALA A 144 6.68 0.86 -7.49
CA ALA A 144 5.83 1.21 -8.62
C ALA A 144 4.77 2.28 -8.27
N THR A 145 4.13 2.18 -7.10
CA THR A 145 3.14 3.16 -6.65
C THR A 145 3.75 4.53 -6.34
N ILE A 146 4.92 4.57 -5.70
CA ILE A 146 5.65 5.83 -5.43
C ILE A 146 6.11 6.46 -6.73
N LEU A 147 6.71 5.68 -7.65
CA LEU A 147 7.14 6.18 -8.95
C LEU A 147 5.96 6.75 -9.76
N GLY A 148 4.85 6.01 -9.84
CA GLY A 148 3.64 6.47 -10.51
C GLY A 148 3.11 7.78 -9.92
N ALA A 149 3.09 7.91 -8.60
CA ALA A 149 2.67 9.12 -7.92
C ALA A 149 3.61 10.32 -8.22
N ILE A 150 4.92 10.10 -8.21
CA ILE A 150 5.91 11.14 -8.53
C ILE A 150 5.79 11.60 -9.99
N MET A 151 5.56 10.68 -10.93
CA MET A 151 5.39 10.99 -12.35
C MET A 151 4.22 11.92 -12.62
N ILE A 152 3.13 11.81 -11.87
CA ILE A 152 1.95 12.68 -11.99
C ILE A 152 2.04 13.98 -11.17
N GLY A 153 3.21 14.27 -10.56
CA GLY A 153 3.48 15.52 -9.86
C GLY A 153 3.11 15.52 -8.38
N ILE A 154 2.93 14.35 -7.74
CA ILE A 154 2.76 14.25 -6.31
C ILE A 154 4.12 14.32 -5.61
N SER A 155 4.20 15.05 -4.50
CA SER A 155 5.44 15.14 -3.72
C SER A 155 5.83 13.76 -3.15
N ARG A 156 7.14 13.50 -3.01
CA ARG A 156 7.67 12.23 -2.49
C ARG A 156 7.08 11.85 -1.15
N THR A 157 6.94 12.80 -0.25
CA THR A 157 6.37 12.58 1.09
C THR A 157 4.93 12.11 1.00
N VAL A 158 4.10 12.78 0.18
CA VAL A 158 2.69 12.40 0.00
C VAL A 158 2.56 11.07 -0.74
N ALA A 159 3.40 10.83 -1.76
CA ALA A 159 3.44 9.56 -2.48
C ALA A 159 3.76 8.39 -1.55
N ALA A 160 4.78 8.54 -0.70
CA ALA A 160 5.16 7.52 0.28
C ALA A 160 4.07 7.31 1.34
N GLU A 161 3.50 8.39 1.91
CA GLU A 161 2.41 8.29 2.89
C GLU A 161 1.17 7.62 2.29
N PHE A 162 0.73 8.00 1.09
CA PHE A 162 -0.43 7.40 0.44
C PHE A 162 -0.20 5.92 0.10
N THR A 163 0.98 5.58 -0.44
CA THR A 163 1.37 4.19 -0.72
C THR A 163 1.37 3.34 0.55
N PHE A 164 1.86 3.88 1.65
CA PHE A 164 1.86 3.19 2.93
C PHE A 164 0.43 2.89 3.44
N PHE A 165 -0.46 3.86 3.33
CA PHE A 165 -1.87 3.68 3.71
C PHE A 165 -2.61 2.74 2.76
N LEU A 166 -2.30 2.79 1.47
CA LEU A 166 -2.83 1.88 0.46
C LEU A 166 -2.41 0.43 0.71
N ALA A 167 -1.20 0.20 1.23
CA ALA A 167 -0.72 -1.14 1.54
C ALA A 167 -1.55 -1.85 2.62
N ILE A 168 -2.16 -1.11 3.56
CA ILE A 168 -2.92 -1.69 4.67
C ILE A 168 -4.11 -2.53 4.17
N PRO A 169 -5.11 -1.97 3.43
CA PRO A 169 -6.25 -2.76 2.98
C PRO A 169 -5.87 -3.81 1.95
N VAL A 170 -4.88 -3.54 1.10
CA VAL A 170 -4.44 -4.49 0.07
C VAL A 170 -3.77 -5.71 0.68
N MET A 171 -2.84 -5.54 1.62
CA MET A 171 -2.19 -6.67 2.30
C MET A 171 -3.17 -7.45 3.16
N PHE A 172 -4.07 -6.75 3.86
CA PHE A 172 -5.12 -7.40 4.65
C PHE A 172 -6.05 -8.23 3.75
N GLY A 173 -6.52 -7.65 2.64
CA GLY A 173 -7.39 -8.34 1.67
C GLY A 173 -6.71 -9.55 1.02
N ALA A 174 -5.44 -9.42 0.61
CA ALA A 174 -4.67 -10.51 0.03
C ALA A 174 -4.43 -11.65 1.05
N SER A 175 -4.12 -11.32 2.30
CA SER A 175 -3.95 -12.31 3.36
C SER A 175 -5.27 -13.04 3.67
N LEU A 176 -6.37 -12.30 3.75
CA LEU A 176 -7.69 -12.88 3.96
C LEU A 176 -8.10 -13.83 2.82
N LEU A 177 -7.87 -13.41 1.58
CA LEU A 177 -8.16 -14.23 0.40
C LEU A 177 -7.36 -15.55 0.42
N LYS A 178 -6.07 -15.47 0.78
CA LYS A 178 -5.22 -16.68 0.91
C LYS A 178 -5.70 -17.61 2.01
N VAL A 179 -6.08 -17.08 3.17
CA VAL A 179 -6.63 -17.88 4.27
C VAL A 179 -7.93 -18.58 3.85
N VAL A 180 -8.82 -17.88 3.15
CA VAL A 180 -10.08 -18.45 2.65
C VAL A 180 -9.82 -19.53 1.59
N LYS A 181 -8.88 -19.30 0.64
CA LYS A 181 -8.52 -20.30 -0.39
C LYS A 181 -7.82 -21.52 0.18
N PHE A 182 -6.95 -21.35 1.18
CA PHE A 182 -6.24 -22.46 1.83
C PHE A 182 -7.16 -23.34 2.67
N GLY A 183 -8.29 -22.79 3.14
CA GLY A 183 -9.18 -23.43 4.10
C GLY A 183 -8.78 -23.09 5.54
N LEU A 184 -9.65 -23.48 6.48
CA LEU A 184 -9.42 -23.22 7.92
C LEU A 184 -8.81 -24.41 8.64
N ASP A 185 -8.49 -25.49 7.92
CA ASP A 185 -7.93 -26.72 8.48
C ASP A 185 -6.40 -26.62 8.62
N PHE A 186 -5.97 -25.79 9.56
CA PHE A 186 -4.55 -25.66 9.89
C PHE A 186 -4.13 -26.76 10.87
N SER A 187 -3.03 -27.44 10.56
CA SER A 187 -2.37 -28.32 11.53
C SER A 187 -1.81 -27.49 12.71
N GLY A 188 -1.67 -28.11 13.88
CA GLY A 188 -1.14 -27.42 15.06
C GLY A 188 0.25 -26.80 14.82
N MET A 189 1.08 -27.43 13.99
CA MET A 189 2.42 -26.93 13.63
C MET A 189 2.33 -25.68 12.73
N GLU A 190 1.45 -25.69 11.73
CA GLU A 190 1.24 -24.55 10.82
C GLU A 190 0.70 -23.33 11.57
N MET A 191 -0.24 -23.56 12.49
CA MET A 191 -0.77 -22.49 13.33
C MET A 191 0.33 -21.91 14.24
N ALA A 192 1.18 -22.74 14.84
CA ALA A 192 2.29 -22.30 15.67
C ALA A 192 3.30 -21.46 14.84
N CYS A 193 3.66 -21.91 13.63
CA CYS A 193 4.54 -21.17 12.72
C CYS A 193 3.93 -19.82 12.33
N LEU A 194 2.66 -19.79 11.99
CA LEU A 194 1.95 -18.56 11.57
C LEU A 194 1.86 -17.53 12.71
N LEU A 195 1.53 -17.97 13.92
CA LEU A 195 1.47 -17.12 15.10
C LEU A 195 2.86 -16.60 15.47
N THR A 196 3.87 -17.47 15.51
CA THR A 196 5.25 -17.08 15.85
C THR A 196 5.79 -16.09 14.83
N GLY A 197 5.63 -16.36 13.53
CA GLY A 197 6.04 -15.45 12.45
C GLY A 197 5.36 -14.09 12.53
N THR A 198 4.06 -14.06 12.83
CA THR A 198 3.29 -12.81 12.99
C THR A 198 3.78 -12.00 14.19
N VAL A 199 3.98 -12.63 15.35
CA VAL A 199 4.44 -11.95 16.57
C VAL A 199 5.86 -11.40 16.38
N VAL A 200 6.78 -12.21 15.86
CA VAL A 200 8.17 -11.79 15.61
C VAL A 200 8.21 -10.64 14.62
N SER A 201 7.50 -10.74 13.49
CA SER A 201 7.44 -9.67 12.49
C SER A 201 6.85 -8.38 13.06
N PHE A 202 5.84 -8.47 13.92
CA PHE A 202 5.25 -7.31 14.60
C PHE A 202 6.26 -6.63 15.52
N ILE A 203 6.94 -7.40 16.38
CA ILE A 203 7.94 -6.87 17.33
C ILE A 203 9.09 -6.19 16.58
N VAL A 204 9.67 -6.88 15.58
CA VAL A 204 10.77 -6.35 14.79
C VAL A 204 10.36 -5.09 14.04
N SER A 205 9.17 -5.08 13.42
CA SER A 205 8.66 -3.90 12.70
C SER A 205 8.47 -2.70 13.62
N VAL A 206 7.91 -2.90 14.81
CA VAL A 206 7.74 -1.81 15.80
C VAL A 206 9.10 -1.28 16.25
N PHE A 207 10.06 -2.18 16.50
CA PHE A 207 11.40 -1.79 16.91
C PHE A 207 12.13 -0.98 15.83
N VAL A 208 12.17 -1.49 14.59
CA VAL A 208 12.85 -0.82 13.46
C VAL A 208 12.21 0.53 13.10
N LEU A 209 10.87 0.64 13.17
CA LEU A 209 10.20 1.91 12.85
C LEU A 209 10.28 2.95 13.97
N ARG A 210 10.66 2.55 15.17
CA ARG A 210 10.74 3.45 16.31
C ARG A 210 12.14 4.00 16.54
N PHE A 211 13.16 3.33 16.05
CA PHE A 211 14.57 3.70 16.09
C PHE A 211 15.10 4.07 14.72
#